data_75cfb6efdbd72392c6f3ce20faa8fc73
#
_entry.id   75cfb6efdbd72392c6f3ce20faa8fc73
#
_cell.length_a   1.000
_cell.length_b   1.000
_cell.length_c   1.000
_cell.angle_alpha   90.00
_cell.angle_beta   90.00
_cell.angle_gamma   90.00
#
_symmetry.space_group_name_H-M   'P 1'
#
loop_
_entity.id
_entity.type
_entity.pdbx_description
1 polymer ?
#
loop_
_entity_poly.entity_id
_entity_poly.type
_entity_poly.pdbx_seq_one_letter_code
_entity_poly.pdbx_strand_id
1 'polypeptide(L)'
;MKQSSLRAAIADATQSLIDAGVASPRVDSRLIAAHLLGVPPTQLVLAEPGAGFFDDYAALIARRAQREPLQHIIGTAPFGAHDLKVGPGVFIPRPETEVLAEWAVGQKPTGTVVDLGTGSGALAVYISERAKLELVIGVEKSHVAAAVARDNAAAFPNVRIIEGDMTDPDLLADLSGTVDLIVANPPYVPFVPEESGELEPEVYRDPLDAVFSGADGMDTIRGLIPVVARLLAPGGKLGIEHDDSTAVLTRELVEANGSFTDVGNMPDLTGRDRFVTASKISSN
;
A
#
# COMPACT_ATOMS: atom_id res chain seq x y z
N MET A 1 -28.12 33.03 -14.93
CA MET A 1 -26.91 32.37 -14.42
C MET A 1 -26.13 31.85 -15.61
N LYS A 2 -24.84 32.26 -15.79
CA LYS A 2 -23.98 31.66 -16.82
C LYS A 2 -23.72 30.21 -16.41
N GLN A 3 -24.13 29.27 -17.26
CA GLN A 3 -23.83 27.85 -17.08
C GLN A 3 -22.29 27.71 -17.10
N SER A 4 -21.70 27.41 -15.95
CA SER A 4 -20.24 27.18 -15.86
C SER A 4 -19.90 26.01 -16.77
N SER A 5 -18.96 26.18 -17.69
CA SER A 5 -18.49 25.04 -18.49
C SER A 5 -17.64 24.11 -17.64
N LEU A 6 -17.63 22.82 -17.92
CA LEU A 6 -16.76 21.85 -17.24
C LEU A 6 -15.30 22.32 -17.20
N ARG A 7 -14.82 22.89 -18.31
CA ARG A 7 -13.47 23.43 -18.41
C ARG A 7 -13.21 24.59 -17.43
N ALA A 8 -14.18 25.49 -17.27
CA ALA A 8 -14.05 26.61 -16.32
C ALA A 8 -14.04 26.08 -14.87
N ALA A 9 -14.95 25.15 -14.53
CA ALA A 9 -15.01 24.56 -13.21
C ALA A 9 -13.70 23.81 -12.84
N ILE A 10 -13.09 23.07 -13.79
CA ILE A 10 -11.79 22.41 -13.56
C ILE A 10 -10.67 23.44 -13.38
N ALA A 11 -10.69 24.56 -14.10
CA ALA A 11 -9.69 25.62 -13.94
C ALA A 11 -9.79 26.29 -12.57
N ASP A 12 -11.01 26.61 -12.12
CA ASP A 12 -11.27 27.23 -10.80
C ASP A 12 -10.88 26.26 -9.67
N ALA A 13 -11.23 24.98 -9.81
CA ALA A 13 -10.85 23.92 -8.87
C ALA A 13 -9.32 23.76 -8.80
N THR A 14 -8.64 23.78 -9.95
CA THR A 14 -7.17 23.71 -10.00
C THR A 14 -6.56 24.85 -9.20
N GLN A 15 -7.08 26.09 -9.36
CA GLN A 15 -6.59 27.23 -8.60
C GLN A 15 -6.84 27.07 -7.11
N SER A 16 -8.02 26.62 -6.70
CA SER A 16 -8.35 26.37 -5.28
C SER A 16 -7.41 25.34 -4.65
N LEU A 17 -7.03 24.29 -5.39
CA LEU A 17 -6.08 23.28 -4.90
C LEU A 17 -4.63 23.79 -4.87
N ILE A 18 -4.25 24.70 -5.77
CA ILE A 18 -2.96 25.41 -5.71
C ILE A 18 -2.88 26.23 -4.43
N ASP A 19 -3.92 27.04 -4.16
CA ASP A 19 -3.98 27.91 -2.98
C ASP A 19 -3.97 27.10 -1.67
N ALA A 20 -4.47 25.86 -1.70
CA ALA A 20 -4.44 24.91 -0.58
C ALA A 20 -3.11 24.12 -0.47
N GLY A 21 -2.13 24.36 -1.34
CA GLY A 21 -0.82 23.70 -1.32
C GLY A 21 -0.84 22.22 -1.72
N VAL A 22 -1.85 21.77 -2.47
CA VAL A 22 -1.90 20.39 -2.98
C VAL A 22 -0.79 20.16 -4.01
N ALA A 23 -0.06 19.05 -3.89
CA ALA A 23 1.11 18.79 -4.74
C ALA A 23 0.77 18.61 -6.23
N SER A 24 -0.40 18.03 -6.56
CA SER A 24 -0.80 17.72 -7.94
C SER A 24 -2.15 18.33 -8.34
N PRO A 25 -2.38 19.65 -8.17
CA PRO A 25 -3.70 20.29 -8.21
C PRO A 25 -4.41 20.10 -9.54
N ARG A 26 -3.66 20.15 -10.66
CA ARG A 26 -4.21 19.97 -12.02
C ARG A 26 -4.63 18.52 -12.30
N VAL A 27 -3.90 17.56 -11.74
CA VAL A 27 -4.22 16.15 -11.89
C VAL A 27 -5.43 15.81 -11.04
N ASP A 28 -5.40 16.21 -9.77
CA ASP A 28 -6.45 15.92 -8.80
C ASP A 28 -7.80 16.50 -9.22
N SER A 29 -7.84 17.77 -9.64
CA SER A 29 -9.07 18.40 -10.12
C SER A 29 -9.69 17.66 -11.30
N ARG A 30 -8.87 17.13 -12.22
CA ARG A 30 -9.36 16.35 -13.38
C ARG A 30 -9.82 14.96 -12.99
N LEU A 31 -9.11 14.27 -12.09
CA LEU A 31 -9.48 12.94 -11.62
C LEU A 31 -10.79 12.95 -10.84
N ILE A 32 -11.02 13.96 -10.00
CA ILE A 32 -12.29 14.16 -9.30
C ILE A 32 -13.43 14.40 -10.29
N ALA A 33 -13.22 15.23 -11.32
CA ALA A 33 -14.22 15.46 -12.35
C ALA A 33 -14.54 14.18 -13.14
N ALA A 34 -13.52 13.41 -13.52
CA ALA A 34 -13.65 12.16 -14.25
C ALA A 34 -14.41 11.11 -13.43
N HIS A 35 -14.10 11.02 -12.13
CA HIS A 35 -14.79 10.14 -11.18
C HIS A 35 -16.28 10.44 -11.12
N LEU A 36 -16.67 11.70 -10.91
CA LEU A 36 -18.09 12.10 -10.85
C LEU A 36 -18.85 11.89 -12.15
N LEU A 37 -18.17 12.02 -13.29
CA LEU A 37 -18.78 11.82 -14.61
C LEU A 37 -18.79 10.35 -15.05
N GLY A 38 -18.11 9.47 -14.30
CA GLY A 38 -17.97 8.05 -14.65
C GLY A 38 -17.23 7.81 -15.98
N VAL A 39 -16.28 8.69 -16.34
CA VAL A 39 -15.54 8.61 -17.58
C VAL A 39 -14.02 8.55 -17.33
N PRO A 40 -13.24 7.94 -18.22
CA PRO A 40 -11.78 8.05 -18.15
C PRO A 40 -11.33 9.52 -18.24
N PRO A 41 -10.25 9.93 -17.54
CA PRO A 41 -9.74 11.30 -17.55
C PRO A 41 -9.40 11.85 -18.95
N THR A 42 -9.08 10.96 -19.88
CA THR A 42 -8.82 11.29 -21.30
C THR A 42 -10.10 11.71 -22.06
N GLN A 43 -11.27 11.31 -21.59
CA GLN A 43 -12.56 11.62 -22.21
C GLN A 43 -13.28 12.84 -21.63
N LEU A 44 -12.70 13.50 -20.62
CA LEU A 44 -13.30 14.69 -19.99
C LEU A 44 -13.66 15.79 -20.99
N VAL A 45 -12.89 15.94 -22.06
CA VAL A 45 -13.13 16.97 -23.09
C VAL A 45 -14.46 16.76 -23.83
N LEU A 46 -14.98 15.55 -23.85
CA LEU A 46 -16.20 15.15 -24.53
C LEU A 46 -17.38 14.96 -23.56
N ALA A 47 -17.12 15.04 -22.26
CA ALA A 47 -18.11 14.75 -21.24
C ALA A 47 -19.01 15.98 -20.99
N GLU A 48 -20.30 15.73 -20.84
CA GLU A 48 -21.30 16.75 -20.52
C GLU A 48 -21.78 16.56 -19.07
N PRO A 49 -21.60 17.56 -18.18
CA PRO A 49 -22.07 17.49 -16.82
C PRO A 49 -23.61 17.40 -16.73
N GLY A 50 -24.08 16.43 -15.95
CA GLY A 50 -25.48 16.31 -15.60
C GLY A 50 -25.93 17.26 -14.49
N ALA A 51 -27.20 17.17 -14.10
CA ALA A 51 -27.76 17.95 -13.00
C ALA A 51 -27.03 17.59 -11.68
N GLY A 52 -26.70 18.58 -10.87
CA GLY A 52 -25.99 18.39 -9.57
C GLY A 52 -24.46 18.31 -9.66
N PHE A 53 -23.89 18.01 -10.83
CA PHE A 53 -22.46 17.82 -10.99
C PHE A 53 -21.60 18.94 -10.37
N PHE A 54 -21.95 20.20 -10.61
CA PHE A 54 -21.11 21.32 -10.14
C PHE A 54 -21.13 21.46 -8.63
N ASP A 55 -22.22 21.15 -7.96
CA ASP A 55 -22.31 21.17 -6.50
C ASP A 55 -21.55 20.01 -5.88
N ASP A 56 -21.71 18.79 -6.42
CA ASP A 56 -20.95 17.60 -5.99
C ASP A 56 -19.45 17.79 -6.24
N TYR A 57 -19.08 18.33 -7.39
CA TYR A 57 -17.69 18.60 -7.73
C TYR A 57 -17.07 19.60 -6.78
N ALA A 58 -17.73 20.72 -6.49
CA ALA A 58 -17.26 21.71 -5.53
C ALA A 58 -17.09 21.11 -4.13
N ALA A 59 -18.00 20.24 -3.69
CA ALA A 59 -17.89 19.55 -2.42
C ALA A 59 -16.64 18.64 -2.33
N LEU A 60 -16.36 17.85 -3.37
CA LEU A 60 -15.18 16.98 -3.40
C LEU A 60 -13.86 17.79 -3.51
N ILE A 61 -13.85 18.88 -4.26
CA ILE A 61 -12.71 19.81 -4.32
C ILE A 61 -12.45 20.44 -2.95
N ALA A 62 -13.49 20.82 -2.22
CA ALA A 62 -13.34 21.35 -0.86
C ALA A 62 -12.72 20.32 0.10
N ARG A 63 -13.11 19.04 0.03
CA ARG A 63 -12.46 17.95 0.77
C ARG A 63 -10.98 17.84 0.42
N ARG A 64 -10.65 17.84 -0.88
CA ARG A 64 -9.25 17.76 -1.33
C ARG A 64 -8.42 18.97 -0.90
N ALA A 65 -9.00 20.17 -0.91
CA ALA A 65 -8.37 21.39 -0.39
C ALA A 65 -8.09 21.33 1.13
N GLN A 66 -8.85 20.50 1.88
CA GLN A 66 -8.57 20.18 3.28
C GLN A 66 -7.52 19.07 3.44
N ARG A 67 -6.79 18.74 2.38
CA ARG A 67 -5.71 17.75 2.32
C ARG A 67 -6.20 16.31 2.56
N GLU A 68 -7.50 16.03 2.34
CA GLU A 68 -7.97 14.64 2.26
C GLU A 68 -7.34 13.97 1.02
N PRO A 69 -6.76 12.75 1.15
CA PRO A 69 -6.15 12.05 0.02
C PRO A 69 -7.13 11.86 -1.14
N LEU A 70 -6.64 12.10 -2.37
CA LEU A 70 -7.45 11.93 -3.58
C LEU A 70 -8.10 10.54 -3.65
N GLN A 71 -7.34 9.50 -3.33
CA GLN A 71 -7.79 8.11 -3.39
C GLN A 71 -8.93 7.82 -2.40
N HIS A 72 -8.90 8.44 -1.22
CA HIS A 72 -10.02 8.34 -0.26
C HIS A 72 -11.27 9.08 -0.76
N ILE A 73 -11.09 10.18 -1.52
CA ILE A 73 -12.21 10.93 -2.11
C ILE A 73 -12.89 10.14 -3.23
N ILE A 74 -12.09 9.52 -4.12
CA ILE A 74 -12.61 8.73 -5.25
C ILE A 74 -12.90 7.27 -4.89
N GLY A 75 -12.44 6.79 -3.72
CA GLY A 75 -12.72 5.46 -3.19
C GLY A 75 -11.87 4.34 -3.79
N THR A 76 -10.90 4.67 -4.67
CA THR A 76 -10.02 3.67 -5.29
C THR A 76 -8.59 4.18 -5.43
N ALA A 77 -7.64 3.23 -5.46
CA ALA A 77 -6.24 3.47 -5.78
C ALA A 77 -5.75 2.44 -6.80
N PRO A 78 -5.01 2.87 -7.85
CA PRO A 78 -4.44 1.94 -8.81
C PRO A 78 -3.29 1.15 -8.18
N PHE A 79 -3.24 -0.16 -8.47
CA PHE A 79 -2.11 -1.02 -8.17
C PHE A 79 -2.04 -2.16 -9.20
N GLY A 80 -0.96 -2.23 -9.96
CA GLY A 80 -0.86 -3.13 -11.10
C GLY A 80 -1.95 -2.88 -12.15
N ALA A 81 -2.76 -3.90 -12.42
CA ALA A 81 -3.86 -3.82 -13.38
C ALA A 81 -5.22 -3.48 -12.73
N HIS A 82 -5.26 -3.24 -11.42
CA HIS A 82 -6.51 -3.09 -10.66
C HIS A 82 -6.66 -1.69 -10.07
N ASP A 83 -7.90 -1.21 -10.03
CA ASP A 83 -8.33 -0.10 -9.18
C ASP A 83 -8.87 -0.69 -7.87
N LEU A 84 -8.00 -0.78 -6.86
CA LEU A 84 -8.36 -1.35 -5.56
C LEU A 84 -9.20 -0.37 -4.75
N LYS A 85 -10.23 -0.86 -4.07
CA LYS A 85 -11.00 -0.08 -3.11
C LYS A 85 -10.09 0.38 -1.98
N VAL A 86 -10.21 1.63 -1.61
CA VAL A 86 -9.57 2.24 -0.44
C VAL A 86 -10.52 3.24 0.19
N GLY A 87 -10.22 3.69 1.40
CA GLY A 87 -11.02 4.69 2.09
C GLY A 87 -10.46 4.98 3.48
N PRO A 88 -11.12 5.82 4.27
CA PRO A 88 -10.66 6.14 5.62
C PRO A 88 -10.42 4.88 6.45
N GLY A 89 -9.26 4.80 7.10
CA GLY A 89 -8.85 3.64 7.89
C GLY A 89 -8.12 2.53 7.08
N VAL A 90 -7.83 2.77 5.79
CA VAL A 90 -7.07 1.86 4.92
C VAL A 90 -5.88 2.60 4.34
N PHE A 91 -4.69 2.03 4.47
CA PHE A 91 -3.48 2.57 3.86
C PHE A 91 -3.60 2.56 2.32
N ILE A 92 -3.27 3.68 1.70
CA ILE A 92 -3.28 3.82 0.24
C ILE A 92 -2.05 3.13 -0.33
N PRO A 93 -2.18 2.08 -1.16
CA PRO A 93 -1.03 1.40 -1.75
C PRO A 93 -0.17 2.37 -2.56
N ARG A 94 1.15 2.26 -2.40
CA ARG A 94 2.12 3.15 -3.06
C ARG A 94 2.64 2.50 -4.34
N PRO A 95 2.92 3.29 -5.40
CA PRO A 95 3.47 2.74 -6.65
C PRO A 95 4.81 2.01 -6.47
N GLU A 96 5.64 2.46 -5.51
CA GLU A 96 6.93 1.83 -5.21
C GLU A 96 6.77 0.38 -4.77
N THR A 97 5.69 0.05 -4.05
CA THR A 97 5.38 -1.31 -3.57
C THR A 97 5.15 -2.30 -4.73
N GLU A 98 4.82 -1.82 -5.95
CA GLU A 98 4.73 -2.68 -7.14
C GLU A 98 6.07 -3.35 -7.48
N VAL A 99 7.20 -2.73 -7.13
CA VAL A 99 8.53 -3.33 -7.32
C VAL A 99 8.69 -4.58 -6.46
N LEU A 100 8.23 -4.53 -5.21
CA LEU A 100 8.21 -5.70 -4.32
C LEU A 100 7.27 -6.79 -4.84
N ALA A 101 6.11 -6.41 -5.36
CA ALA A 101 5.15 -7.35 -5.96
C ALA A 101 5.74 -8.06 -7.19
N GLU A 102 6.39 -7.34 -8.10
CA GLU A 102 7.07 -7.91 -9.27
C GLU A 102 8.25 -8.82 -8.86
N TRP A 103 9.04 -8.41 -7.86
CA TRP A 103 10.10 -9.25 -7.32
C TRP A 103 9.53 -10.57 -6.77
N ALA A 104 8.43 -10.51 -6.00
CA ALA A 104 7.77 -11.67 -5.43
C ALA A 104 7.29 -12.66 -6.52
N VAL A 105 6.65 -12.17 -7.57
CA VAL A 105 6.25 -12.98 -8.74
C VAL A 105 7.47 -13.58 -9.42
N GLY A 106 8.56 -12.81 -9.53
CA GLY A 106 9.84 -13.26 -10.11
C GLY A 106 10.51 -14.42 -9.37
N GLN A 107 10.21 -14.62 -8.05
CA GLN A 107 10.67 -15.79 -7.29
C GLN A 107 9.98 -17.09 -7.72
N LYS A 108 8.87 -17.01 -8.46
CA LYS A 108 8.07 -18.16 -8.95
C LYS A 108 7.63 -19.11 -7.83
N PRO A 109 7.06 -18.58 -6.73
CA PRO A 109 6.53 -19.42 -5.68
C PRO A 109 5.41 -20.30 -6.22
N THR A 110 5.21 -21.51 -5.66
CA THR A 110 4.20 -22.47 -6.10
C THR A 110 3.24 -22.88 -5.00
N GLY A 111 3.65 -22.83 -3.73
CA GLY A 111 2.85 -23.19 -2.58
C GLY A 111 2.16 -21.99 -1.92
N THR A 112 2.52 -21.72 -0.66
CA THR A 112 1.90 -20.66 0.13
C THR A 112 2.75 -19.38 0.14
N VAL A 113 2.11 -18.26 -0.14
CA VAL A 113 2.66 -16.91 0.03
C VAL A 113 1.92 -16.19 1.17
N VAL A 114 2.66 -15.46 2.00
CA VAL A 114 2.06 -14.63 3.07
C VAL A 114 2.43 -13.17 2.84
N ASP A 115 1.42 -12.30 2.87
CA ASP A 115 1.54 -10.84 2.83
C ASP A 115 1.23 -10.30 4.23
N LEU A 116 2.27 -9.86 4.94
CA LEU A 116 2.18 -9.38 6.32
C LEU A 116 1.95 -7.86 6.35
N GLY A 117 0.78 -7.45 6.86
CA GLY A 117 0.31 -6.07 6.80
C GLY A 117 -0.31 -5.77 5.44
N THR A 118 -1.25 -6.61 5.01
CA THR A 118 -1.78 -6.59 3.63
C THR A 118 -2.53 -5.29 3.29
N GLY A 119 -2.97 -4.51 4.28
CA GLY A 119 -3.67 -3.24 4.08
C GLY A 119 -4.94 -3.39 3.22
N SER A 120 -4.93 -2.82 2.04
CA SER A 120 -6.01 -2.98 1.05
C SER A 120 -6.00 -4.32 0.31
N GLY A 121 -5.03 -5.21 0.58
CA GLY A 121 -4.84 -6.46 -0.15
C GLY A 121 -4.00 -6.31 -1.44
N ALA A 122 -3.32 -5.21 -1.62
CA ALA A 122 -2.64 -4.86 -2.88
C ALA A 122 -1.59 -5.90 -3.30
N LEU A 123 -0.62 -6.24 -2.42
CA LEU A 123 0.39 -7.25 -2.70
C LEU A 123 -0.25 -8.65 -2.89
N ALA A 124 -1.17 -9.03 -2.01
CA ALA A 124 -1.84 -10.32 -2.07
C ALA A 124 -2.59 -10.54 -3.39
N VAL A 125 -3.37 -9.55 -3.84
CA VAL A 125 -4.11 -9.58 -5.12
C VAL A 125 -3.15 -9.63 -6.30
N TYR A 126 -2.15 -8.75 -6.32
CA TYR A 126 -1.17 -8.69 -7.41
C TYR A 126 -0.41 -9.99 -7.61
N ILE A 127 0.09 -10.58 -6.51
CA ILE A 127 0.85 -11.83 -6.54
C ILE A 127 -0.06 -13.00 -6.96
N SER A 128 -1.29 -13.05 -6.42
CA SER A 128 -2.27 -14.08 -6.75
C SER A 128 -2.65 -14.11 -8.23
N GLU A 129 -2.77 -12.93 -8.86
CA GLU A 129 -3.10 -12.83 -10.28
C GLU A 129 -1.99 -13.36 -11.19
N ARG A 130 -0.72 -13.10 -10.83
CA ARG A 130 0.43 -13.29 -11.73
C ARG A 130 1.24 -14.54 -11.46
N ALA A 131 1.11 -15.12 -10.27
CA ALA A 131 1.79 -16.35 -9.92
C ALA A 131 0.81 -17.53 -9.84
N LYS A 132 1.27 -18.73 -10.24
CA LYS A 132 0.48 -19.96 -10.12
C LYS A 132 0.65 -20.54 -8.71
N LEU A 133 -0.16 -20.06 -7.78
CA LEU A 133 -0.06 -20.33 -6.35
C LEU A 133 -1.22 -21.19 -5.84
N GLU A 134 -0.93 -22.02 -4.84
CA GLU A 134 -1.98 -22.73 -4.09
C GLU A 134 -2.76 -21.78 -3.18
N LEU A 135 -2.05 -20.90 -2.47
CA LEU A 135 -2.63 -20.05 -1.45
C LEU A 135 -1.84 -18.75 -1.27
N VAL A 136 -2.55 -17.63 -1.18
CA VAL A 136 -2.01 -16.35 -0.69
C VAL A 136 -2.78 -15.98 0.58
N ILE A 137 -2.06 -15.69 1.66
CA ILE A 137 -2.63 -15.25 2.93
C ILE A 137 -2.23 -13.81 3.15
N GLY A 138 -3.21 -12.89 3.14
CA GLY A 138 -3.02 -11.52 3.62
C GLY A 138 -3.35 -11.43 5.11
N VAL A 139 -2.41 -10.96 5.91
CA VAL A 139 -2.59 -10.71 7.34
C VAL A 139 -2.76 -9.23 7.59
N GLU A 140 -3.83 -8.84 8.27
CA GLU A 140 -4.13 -7.44 8.56
C GLU A 140 -4.65 -7.28 10.00
N LYS A 141 -4.09 -6.31 10.73
CA LYS A 141 -4.48 -6.04 12.12
C LYS A 141 -5.77 -5.23 12.23
N SER A 142 -5.98 -4.30 11.29
CA SER A 142 -7.16 -3.45 11.26
C SER A 142 -8.36 -4.20 10.70
N HIS A 143 -9.43 -4.33 11.49
CA HIS A 143 -10.69 -4.92 11.03
C HIS A 143 -11.26 -4.18 9.79
N VAL A 144 -11.12 -2.84 9.74
CA VAL A 144 -11.60 -2.02 8.63
C VAL A 144 -10.80 -2.33 7.36
N ALA A 145 -9.47 -2.34 7.43
CA ALA A 145 -8.62 -2.64 6.29
C ALA A 145 -8.81 -4.10 5.84
N ALA A 146 -8.90 -5.05 6.77
CA ALA A 146 -9.17 -6.46 6.45
C ALA A 146 -10.50 -6.67 5.72
N ALA A 147 -11.54 -5.91 6.06
CA ALA A 147 -12.82 -5.97 5.33
C ALA A 147 -12.65 -5.47 3.89
N VAL A 148 -11.95 -4.36 3.67
CA VAL A 148 -11.66 -3.82 2.34
C VAL A 148 -10.76 -4.77 1.54
N ALA A 149 -9.74 -5.36 2.17
CA ALA A 149 -8.88 -6.37 1.53
C ALA A 149 -9.69 -7.60 1.06
N ARG A 150 -10.65 -8.10 1.86
CA ARG A 150 -11.56 -9.19 1.45
C ARG A 150 -12.40 -8.80 0.24
N ASP A 151 -12.91 -7.58 0.21
CA ASP A 151 -13.66 -7.07 -0.95
C ASP A 151 -12.79 -7.02 -2.21
N ASN A 152 -11.55 -6.51 -2.10
CA ASN A 152 -10.61 -6.45 -3.21
C ASN A 152 -10.18 -7.85 -3.68
N ALA A 153 -10.05 -8.79 -2.75
CA ALA A 153 -9.68 -10.18 -3.04
C ALA A 153 -10.84 -11.07 -3.51
N ALA A 154 -12.08 -10.59 -3.55
CA ALA A 154 -13.27 -11.41 -3.81
C ALA A 154 -13.24 -12.19 -5.15
N ALA A 155 -12.52 -11.66 -6.15
CA ALA A 155 -12.35 -12.32 -7.46
C ALA A 155 -11.20 -13.36 -7.48
N PHE A 156 -10.43 -13.50 -6.39
CA PHE A 156 -9.23 -14.31 -6.29
C PHE A 156 -9.44 -15.45 -5.28
N PRO A 157 -9.94 -16.63 -5.69
CA PRO A 157 -10.38 -17.70 -4.77
C PRO A 157 -9.25 -18.32 -3.95
N ASN A 158 -8.01 -18.14 -4.36
CA ASN A 158 -6.80 -18.56 -3.63
C ASN A 158 -6.25 -17.51 -2.67
N VAL A 159 -6.91 -16.34 -2.52
CA VAL A 159 -6.54 -15.33 -1.53
C VAL A 159 -7.41 -15.46 -0.28
N ARG A 160 -6.78 -15.49 0.89
CA ARG A 160 -7.44 -15.46 2.20
C ARG A 160 -6.95 -14.29 3.01
N ILE A 161 -7.86 -13.48 3.53
CA ILE A 161 -7.53 -12.37 4.43
C ILE A 161 -7.86 -12.77 5.85
N ILE A 162 -6.84 -12.74 6.71
CA ILE A 162 -6.89 -13.09 8.12
C ILE A 162 -6.63 -11.86 8.97
N GLU A 163 -7.44 -11.65 10.01
CA GLU A 163 -7.18 -10.62 11.00
C GLU A 163 -6.14 -11.11 11.99
N GLY A 164 -5.04 -10.35 12.14
CA GLY A 164 -3.94 -10.70 13.03
C GLY A 164 -2.83 -9.66 13.05
N ASP A 165 -2.03 -9.70 14.09
CA ASP A 165 -0.84 -8.84 14.22
C ASP A 165 0.37 -9.57 13.62
N MET A 166 1.06 -8.91 12.67
CA MET A 166 2.25 -9.48 12.01
C MET A 166 3.43 -9.72 12.96
N THR A 167 3.39 -9.15 14.15
CA THR A 167 4.41 -9.32 15.20
C THR A 167 4.06 -10.36 16.25
N ASP A 168 2.85 -10.97 16.16
CA ASP A 168 2.43 -12.01 17.08
C ASP A 168 3.27 -13.29 16.87
N PRO A 169 4.01 -13.79 17.88
CA PRO A 169 4.83 -14.97 17.75
C PRO A 169 4.04 -16.25 17.41
N ASP A 170 2.75 -16.30 17.70
CA ASP A 170 1.88 -17.44 17.41
C ASP A 170 1.07 -17.27 16.11
N LEU A 171 1.25 -16.16 15.38
CA LEU A 171 0.60 -15.93 14.10
C LEU A 171 0.83 -17.10 13.14
N LEU A 172 -0.24 -17.67 12.56
CA LEU A 172 -0.17 -18.80 11.60
C LEU A 172 0.72 -19.96 12.10
N ALA A 173 0.62 -20.34 13.36
CA ALA A 173 1.51 -21.34 14.00
C ALA A 173 1.50 -22.69 13.26
N ASP A 174 0.38 -23.05 12.65
CA ASP A 174 0.17 -24.27 11.83
C ASP A 174 0.92 -24.24 10.49
N LEU A 175 1.38 -23.08 10.05
CA LEU A 175 2.17 -22.90 8.82
C LEU A 175 3.68 -22.76 9.09
N SER A 176 4.15 -23.01 10.33
CA SER A 176 5.57 -22.91 10.66
C SER A 176 6.43 -23.80 9.77
N GLY A 177 7.44 -23.21 9.13
CA GLY A 177 8.38 -23.88 8.24
C GLY A 177 7.81 -24.36 6.90
N THR A 178 6.64 -23.85 6.47
CA THR A 178 5.97 -24.31 5.25
C THR A 178 5.71 -23.22 4.21
N VAL A 179 5.96 -21.94 4.54
CA VAL A 179 5.68 -20.80 3.66
C VAL A 179 6.81 -20.62 2.65
N ASP A 180 6.48 -20.55 1.35
CA ASP A 180 7.46 -20.40 0.28
C ASP A 180 8.02 -18.98 0.18
N LEU A 181 7.16 -17.98 0.40
CA LEU A 181 7.51 -16.57 0.24
C LEU A 181 6.72 -15.72 1.24
N ILE A 182 7.40 -14.78 1.87
CA ILE A 182 6.78 -13.74 2.68
C ILE A 182 7.14 -12.38 2.08
N VAL A 183 6.14 -11.55 1.90
CA VAL A 183 6.28 -10.12 1.60
C VAL A 183 5.68 -9.30 2.74
N ALA A 184 6.23 -8.12 2.97
CA ALA A 184 5.69 -7.17 3.93
C ALA A 184 5.96 -5.73 3.49
N ASN A 185 4.94 -4.89 3.59
CA ASN A 185 5.10 -3.43 3.63
C ASN A 185 4.63 -2.96 5.02
N PRO A 186 5.47 -3.13 6.06
CA PRO A 186 5.10 -2.79 7.43
C PRO A 186 5.16 -1.28 7.65
N PRO A 187 4.54 -0.74 8.70
CA PRO A 187 4.84 0.62 9.12
C PRO A 187 6.33 0.75 9.45
N TYR A 188 6.98 1.78 8.92
CA TYR A 188 8.43 2.00 9.03
C TYR A 188 8.82 3.47 9.23
N VAL A 189 7.85 4.37 9.36
CA VAL A 189 8.14 5.80 9.56
C VAL A 189 8.33 6.08 11.05
N PRO A 190 9.41 6.79 11.46
CA PRO A 190 9.52 7.30 12.82
C PRO A 190 8.34 8.20 13.16
N PHE A 191 7.84 8.10 14.40
CA PHE A 191 6.73 8.96 14.79
C PHE A 191 7.18 10.43 14.85
N VAL A 192 6.52 11.24 14.04
CA VAL A 192 6.71 12.70 13.96
C VAL A 192 5.34 13.35 14.14
N PRO A 193 5.17 14.33 15.06
CA PRO A 193 3.91 15.05 15.20
C PRO A 193 3.54 15.85 13.95
N GLU A 194 2.24 15.93 13.61
CA GLU A 194 1.74 16.68 12.45
C GLU A 194 2.16 18.16 12.49
N GLU A 195 2.21 18.74 13.69
CA GLU A 195 2.57 20.15 13.91
C GLU A 195 4.05 20.46 13.58
N SER A 196 4.90 19.45 13.45
CA SER A 196 6.31 19.63 13.04
C SER A 196 6.46 20.10 11.59
N GLY A 197 5.50 19.76 10.73
CA GLY A 197 5.53 20.06 9.31
C GLY A 197 6.62 19.30 8.52
N GLU A 198 7.18 18.23 9.11
CA GLU A 198 8.22 17.42 8.46
C GLU A 198 7.67 16.48 7.39
N LEU A 199 6.41 16.05 7.53
CA LEU A 199 5.72 15.17 6.61
C LEU A 199 4.53 15.90 5.98
N GLU A 200 4.15 15.47 4.77
CA GLU A 200 2.96 15.97 4.11
C GLU A 200 1.69 15.66 4.93
N PRO A 201 0.72 16.61 5.01
CA PRO A 201 -0.51 16.41 5.79
C PRO A 201 -1.30 15.16 5.42
N GLU A 202 -1.22 14.72 4.17
CA GLU A 202 -1.88 13.49 3.69
C GLU A 202 -1.39 12.24 4.42
N VAL A 203 -0.14 12.19 4.88
CA VAL A 203 0.43 11.06 5.63
C VAL A 203 -0.34 10.82 6.93
N TYR A 204 -0.80 11.89 7.58
CA TYR A 204 -1.58 11.80 8.83
C TYR A 204 -3.07 11.48 8.59
N ARG A 205 -3.49 11.34 7.33
CA ARG A 205 -4.84 10.87 6.95
C ARG A 205 -4.89 9.37 6.71
N ASP A 206 -3.72 8.75 6.47
CA ASP A 206 -3.59 7.29 6.53
C ASP A 206 -3.68 6.83 8.02
N PRO A 207 -4.03 5.56 8.29
CA PRO A 207 -4.03 5.05 9.67
C PRO A 207 -2.63 5.18 10.30
N LEU A 208 -2.52 5.83 11.45
CA LEU A 208 -1.23 6.09 12.09
C LEU A 208 -0.45 4.79 12.35
N ASP A 209 -1.15 3.72 12.75
CA ASP A 209 -0.57 2.39 13.00
C ASP A 209 -0.09 1.69 11.72
N ALA A 210 -0.54 2.15 10.54
CA ALA A 210 -0.06 1.64 9.24
C ALA A 210 1.13 2.43 8.68
N VAL A 211 1.47 3.57 9.31
CA VAL A 211 2.55 4.46 8.87
C VAL A 211 3.69 4.48 9.87
N PHE A 212 3.39 4.71 11.15
CA PHE A 212 4.38 4.98 12.19
C PHE A 212 4.76 3.74 12.97
N SER A 213 6.07 3.58 13.27
CA SER A 213 6.61 2.42 13.96
C SER A 213 7.67 2.80 14.98
N GLY A 214 7.23 3.34 16.10
CA GLY A 214 8.11 3.75 17.20
C GLY A 214 8.93 5.00 16.92
N ALA A 215 9.95 5.24 17.75
CA ALA A 215 10.76 6.45 17.69
C ALA A 215 11.75 6.47 16.52
N ASP A 216 12.17 5.30 16.04
CA ASP A 216 13.13 5.14 14.95
C ASP A 216 12.54 4.43 13.71
N GLY A 217 11.24 4.20 13.69
CA GLY A 217 10.55 3.54 12.58
C GLY A 217 10.72 2.03 12.52
N MET A 218 11.41 1.40 13.49
CA MET A 218 11.86 0.01 13.37
C MET A 218 11.12 -1.00 14.23
N ASP A 219 10.19 -0.57 15.10
CA ASP A 219 9.58 -1.47 16.08
C ASP A 219 8.83 -2.64 15.43
N THR A 220 8.05 -2.36 14.37
CA THR A 220 7.33 -3.40 13.65
C THR A 220 8.27 -4.35 12.94
N ILE A 221 9.32 -3.83 12.27
CA ILE A 221 10.32 -4.66 11.56
C ILE A 221 11.04 -5.57 12.57
N ARG A 222 11.43 -5.06 13.75
CA ARG A 222 12.02 -5.88 14.82
C ARG A 222 11.10 -7.01 15.26
N GLY A 223 9.80 -6.72 15.41
CA GLY A 223 8.82 -7.71 15.84
C GLY A 223 8.51 -8.78 14.79
N LEU A 224 8.48 -8.42 13.50
CA LEU A 224 8.10 -9.36 12.45
C LEU A 224 9.23 -10.33 12.06
N ILE A 225 10.52 -9.98 12.18
CA ILE A 225 11.63 -10.85 11.75
C ILE A 225 11.59 -12.25 12.40
N PRO A 226 11.37 -12.42 13.74
CA PRO A 226 11.22 -13.74 14.33
C PRO A 226 10.04 -14.54 13.79
N VAL A 227 8.91 -13.88 13.51
CA VAL A 227 7.71 -14.51 12.93
C VAL A 227 8.00 -15.03 11.52
N VAL A 228 8.61 -14.19 10.68
CA VAL A 228 9.05 -14.55 9.33
C VAL A 228 10.02 -15.74 9.37
N ALA A 229 11.03 -15.69 10.25
CA ALA A 229 12.01 -16.76 10.40
C ALA A 229 11.36 -18.09 10.78
N ARG A 230 10.29 -18.10 11.57
CA ARG A 230 9.53 -19.27 11.96
C ARG A 230 8.66 -19.80 10.82
N LEU A 231 7.98 -18.94 10.07
CA LEU A 231 7.02 -19.31 9.03
C LEU A 231 7.67 -19.86 7.77
N LEU A 232 8.80 -19.28 7.34
CA LEU A 232 9.42 -19.64 6.08
C LEU A 232 9.95 -21.08 6.07
N ALA A 233 9.63 -21.79 5.00
CA ALA A 233 10.25 -23.08 4.65
C ALA A 233 11.77 -22.90 4.41
N PRO A 234 12.58 -23.97 4.56
CA PRO A 234 13.98 -23.94 4.11
C PRO A 234 14.08 -23.54 2.64
N GLY A 235 14.88 -22.51 2.34
CA GLY A 235 15.00 -21.92 0.99
C GLY A 235 13.90 -20.91 0.62
N GLY A 236 12.88 -20.74 1.47
CA GLY A 236 11.81 -19.75 1.29
C GLY A 236 12.35 -18.32 1.24
N LYS A 237 11.62 -17.41 0.60
CA LYS A 237 12.07 -16.05 0.30
C LYS A 237 11.36 -15.01 1.16
N LEU A 238 12.10 -13.96 1.49
CA LEU A 238 11.61 -12.80 2.22
C LEU A 238 11.82 -11.53 1.40
N GLY A 239 10.80 -10.65 1.34
CA GLY A 239 10.93 -9.28 0.85
C GLY A 239 10.22 -8.31 1.80
N ILE A 240 10.93 -7.30 2.31
CA ILE A 240 10.40 -6.28 3.22
C ILE A 240 10.64 -4.90 2.64
N GLU A 241 9.58 -4.09 2.55
CA GLU A 241 9.70 -2.67 2.25
C GLU A 241 10.12 -1.89 3.51
N HIS A 242 10.92 -0.85 3.32
CA HIS A 242 11.41 0.04 4.39
C HIS A 242 11.67 1.43 3.84
N ASP A 243 11.92 2.40 4.72
CA ASP A 243 12.44 3.73 4.32
C ASP A 243 13.91 3.64 3.90
N ASP A 244 14.35 4.46 2.95
CA ASP A 244 15.75 4.49 2.50
C ASP A 244 16.72 4.84 3.64
N SER A 245 16.29 5.64 4.62
CA SER A 245 17.10 5.97 5.81
C SER A 245 17.30 4.78 6.75
N THR A 246 16.43 3.76 6.72
CA THR A 246 16.48 2.57 7.58
C THR A 246 17.01 1.31 6.87
N ALA A 247 17.45 1.43 5.61
CA ALA A 247 17.93 0.30 4.80
C ALA A 247 19.02 -0.53 5.48
N VAL A 248 20.03 0.14 6.05
CA VAL A 248 21.13 -0.53 6.75
C VAL A 248 20.65 -1.27 7.99
N LEU A 249 19.82 -0.62 8.81
CA LEU A 249 19.28 -1.21 10.05
C LEU A 249 18.38 -2.41 9.75
N THR A 250 17.53 -2.32 8.73
CA THR A 250 16.65 -3.42 8.33
C THR A 250 17.47 -4.63 7.88
N ARG A 251 18.48 -4.42 7.05
CA ARG A 251 19.39 -5.48 6.62
C ARG A 251 20.11 -6.12 7.79
N GLU A 252 20.71 -5.31 8.67
CA GLU A 252 21.43 -5.81 9.85
C GLU A 252 20.52 -6.64 10.79
N LEU A 253 19.24 -6.25 10.96
CA LEU A 253 18.28 -7.01 11.75
C LEU A 253 17.99 -8.38 11.12
N VAL A 254 17.84 -8.46 9.79
CA VAL A 254 17.63 -9.72 9.08
C VAL A 254 18.87 -10.61 9.21
N GLU A 255 20.08 -10.06 9.00
CA GLU A 255 21.36 -10.78 9.15
C GLU A 255 21.57 -11.29 10.58
N ALA A 256 21.32 -10.46 11.58
CA ALA A 256 21.51 -10.78 13.00
C ALA A 256 20.58 -11.90 13.51
N ASN A 257 19.45 -12.14 12.86
CA ASN A 257 18.56 -13.25 13.21
C ASN A 257 19.22 -14.63 13.04
N GLY A 258 20.21 -14.75 12.16
CA GLY A 258 20.97 -15.98 11.91
C GLY A 258 20.18 -17.08 11.18
N SER A 259 18.95 -16.83 10.75
CA SER A 259 18.12 -17.79 9.99
C SER A 259 18.12 -17.55 8.49
N PHE A 260 18.79 -16.48 8.03
CA PHE A 260 18.72 -16.03 6.65
C PHE A 260 20.12 -16.00 5.99
N THR A 261 20.13 -16.19 4.69
CA THR A 261 21.26 -16.03 3.77
C THR A 261 20.85 -15.15 2.59
N ASP A 262 21.81 -14.76 1.77
CA ASP A 262 21.60 -13.91 0.59
C ASP A 262 20.87 -12.60 0.95
N VAL A 263 21.14 -12.05 2.12
CA VAL A 263 20.54 -10.81 2.57
C VAL A 263 21.08 -9.65 1.74
N GLY A 264 20.20 -8.90 1.10
CA GLY A 264 20.60 -7.80 0.24
C GLY A 264 19.54 -6.71 0.12
N ASN A 265 19.98 -5.51 -0.25
CA ASN A 265 19.08 -4.41 -0.58
C ASN A 265 18.66 -4.51 -2.04
N MET A 266 17.42 -4.12 -2.30
CA MET A 266 16.88 -3.97 -3.65
C MET A 266 16.33 -2.55 -3.79
N PRO A 267 16.76 -1.80 -4.83
CA PRO A 267 16.31 -0.44 -5.05
C PRO A 267 14.90 -0.41 -5.68
N ASP A 268 14.21 0.71 -5.46
CA ASP A 268 13.03 1.09 -6.23
C ASP A 268 13.42 1.58 -7.65
N LEU A 269 12.41 1.96 -8.44
CA LEU A 269 12.63 2.47 -9.82
C LEU A 269 13.39 3.82 -9.86
N THR A 270 13.53 4.51 -8.74
CA THR A 270 14.30 5.75 -8.63
C THR A 270 15.75 5.51 -8.22
N GLY A 271 16.11 4.26 -7.90
CA GLY A 271 17.44 3.85 -7.46
C GLY A 271 17.69 4.01 -5.97
N ARG A 272 16.65 4.26 -5.15
CA ARG A 272 16.76 4.30 -3.69
C ARG A 272 16.58 2.90 -3.12
N ASP A 273 17.41 2.53 -2.15
CA ASP A 273 17.23 1.29 -1.40
C ASP A 273 15.90 1.34 -0.65
N ARG A 274 14.96 0.52 -1.07
CA ARG A 274 13.58 0.51 -0.56
C ARG A 274 13.15 -0.84 -0.03
N PHE A 275 13.89 -1.89 -0.35
CA PHE A 275 13.53 -3.25 0.05
C PHE A 275 14.75 -4.03 0.52
N VAL A 276 14.56 -4.85 1.56
CA VAL A 276 15.49 -5.91 1.94
C VAL A 276 14.91 -7.24 1.50
N THR A 277 15.75 -8.03 0.80
CA THR A 277 15.41 -9.40 0.41
C THR A 277 16.35 -10.40 1.06
N ALA A 278 15.85 -11.63 1.32
CA ALA A 278 16.65 -12.68 1.91
C ALA A 278 16.13 -14.07 1.54
N SER A 279 16.93 -15.11 1.80
CA SER A 279 16.52 -16.51 1.70
C SER A 279 16.60 -17.17 3.07
N LYS A 280 15.61 -17.98 3.44
CA LYS A 280 15.71 -18.85 4.63
C LYS A 280 16.82 -19.88 4.41
N ILE A 281 17.70 -20.06 5.38
CA ILE A 281 18.77 -21.08 5.33
C ILE A 281 18.12 -22.45 5.08
N SER A 282 18.64 -23.18 4.10
CA SER A 282 18.25 -24.57 3.85
C SER A 282 18.82 -25.47 4.93
N SER A 283 17.99 -26.34 5.53
CA SER A 283 18.51 -27.39 6.41
C SER A 283 19.35 -28.35 5.57
N ASN A 284 20.62 -28.52 5.95
CA ASN A 284 21.50 -29.53 5.34
C ASN A 284 21.02 -30.93 5.66
#